data_1a143c40bf97e3c4b087c250f5261fb4
#
_entry.id   1a143c40bf97e3c4b087c250f5261fb4
#
_cell.length_a   1.000
_cell.length_b   1.000
_cell.length_c   1.000
_cell.angle_alpha   90.00
_cell.angle_beta   90.00
_cell.angle_gamma   90.00
#
_symmetry.space_group_name_H-M   'P 1'
#
loop_
_entity.id
_entity.type
_entity.pdbx_description
1 polymer ?
#
loop_
_entity_poly.entity_id
_entity_poly.type
_entity_poly.pdbx_seq_one_letter_code
_entity_poly.pdbx_strand_id
1 'polypeptide(L)'
;MRALFYAPEGVATMKAPVRVAVTGAAGQIGYALLFRIAAGDMLGPDQPVILHLLEITPALPALQGVVMELNDCAFPTLAGVVATDDVNVAFKDVDYALLVGARPRGPGMERKDLLEANGAIFSPQGKALNDHAKRDVKVLVVGNPANTNSLIAQQNAPDLDPKCFTAMVRLDHNRALSQLAEKTGKHTTDIKKVIIWGNHSSTQYPDLHHATVDGKAALSLVDQSWYEKDFIPTVQQRGAAIIKARGASSAASAASAAIDHMRNWALGTTEGDWVSMGVPSDGSYGIAPGVIYGYPVTVKNGKYEIVQGLDINAFSRARMDATDKELREERAGVEHLFAKK
;
A
#
# COMPACT_ATOMS: atom_id res chain seq x y z
N MET A 1 19.51 -52.66 21.95
CA MET A 1 20.10 -51.38 21.56
C MET A 1 19.02 -50.57 20.89
N ARG A 2 18.43 -49.60 21.58
CA ARG A 2 17.49 -48.64 21.00
C ARG A 2 18.29 -47.43 20.52
N ALA A 3 18.29 -47.17 19.22
CA ALA A 3 18.86 -45.97 18.65
C ALA A 3 18.01 -44.78 19.08
N LEU A 4 18.57 -43.90 19.93
CA LEU A 4 18.03 -42.57 20.19
C LEU A 4 18.27 -41.71 18.94
N PHE A 5 17.22 -41.47 18.19
CA PHE A 5 17.23 -40.40 17.18
C PHE A 5 17.16 -39.05 17.92
N TYR A 6 18.28 -38.35 17.96
CA TYR A 6 18.35 -36.96 18.32
C TYR A 6 17.63 -36.17 17.21
N ALA A 7 16.43 -35.69 17.49
CA ALA A 7 15.83 -34.64 16.67
C ALA A 7 16.62 -33.34 16.95
N PRO A 8 17.08 -32.61 15.93
CA PRO A 8 17.72 -31.34 16.18
C PRO A 8 16.68 -30.38 16.79
N GLU A 9 17.01 -29.85 17.98
CA GLU A 9 16.24 -28.77 18.60
C GLU A 9 16.29 -27.56 17.66
N GLY A 10 15.11 -27.06 17.23
CA GLY A 10 14.98 -25.76 16.59
C GLY A 10 14.54 -25.72 15.12
N VAL A 11 13.94 -26.76 14.56
CA VAL A 11 13.18 -26.59 13.31
C VAL A 11 11.87 -25.90 13.67
N ALA A 12 11.83 -24.57 13.49
CA ALA A 12 10.57 -23.83 13.54
C ALA A 12 9.59 -24.51 12.57
N THR A 13 8.51 -25.06 13.08
CA THR A 13 7.46 -25.65 12.24
C THR A 13 6.86 -24.55 11.40
N MET A 14 7.03 -24.64 10.08
CA MET A 14 6.44 -23.69 9.13
C MET A 14 4.92 -23.67 9.32
N LYS A 15 4.34 -22.48 9.30
CA LYS A 15 2.88 -22.27 9.34
C LYS A 15 2.21 -22.83 8.09
N ALA A 16 0.90 -23.00 8.12
CA ALA A 16 0.15 -23.34 6.90
C ALA A 16 0.31 -22.19 5.87
N PRO A 17 0.47 -22.51 4.57
CA PRO A 17 0.63 -21.50 3.54
C PRO A 17 -0.60 -20.56 3.47
N VAL A 18 -0.35 -19.26 3.25
CA VAL A 18 -1.37 -18.26 2.92
C VAL A 18 -1.28 -17.88 1.45
N ARG A 19 -2.39 -17.42 0.87
CA ARG A 19 -2.44 -17.02 -0.53
C ARG A 19 -2.30 -15.51 -0.66
N VAL A 20 -1.36 -15.09 -1.51
CA VAL A 20 -1.05 -13.68 -1.78
C VAL A 20 -1.25 -13.42 -3.26
N ALA A 21 -2.27 -12.63 -3.62
CA ALA A 21 -2.48 -12.20 -4.98
C ALA A 21 -1.69 -10.92 -5.29
N VAL A 22 -1.09 -10.85 -6.47
CA VAL A 22 -0.42 -9.66 -6.99
C VAL A 22 -0.87 -9.44 -8.43
N THR A 23 -1.44 -8.26 -8.74
CA THR A 23 -1.83 -7.88 -10.10
C THR A 23 -0.73 -7.07 -10.77
N GLY A 24 -0.62 -7.12 -12.09
CA GLY A 24 0.50 -6.50 -12.79
C GLY A 24 1.84 -7.13 -12.43
N ALA A 25 1.82 -8.45 -12.24
CA ALA A 25 2.90 -9.22 -11.62
C ALA A 25 4.18 -9.25 -12.47
N ALA A 26 4.07 -9.12 -13.81
CA ALA A 26 5.23 -9.03 -14.71
C ALA A 26 5.74 -7.58 -14.90
N GLY A 27 5.07 -6.58 -14.31
CA GLY A 27 5.51 -5.18 -14.34
C GLY A 27 6.70 -4.93 -13.40
N GLN A 28 7.34 -3.75 -13.54
CA GLN A 28 8.54 -3.43 -12.75
C GLN A 28 8.32 -3.44 -11.24
N ILE A 29 7.16 -2.96 -10.74
CA ILE A 29 6.83 -2.99 -9.32
C ILE A 29 6.55 -4.44 -8.91
N GLY A 30 5.75 -5.19 -9.70
CA GLY A 30 5.46 -6.60 -9.46
C GLY A 30 6.75 -7.42 -9.36
N TYR A 31 7.63 -7.30 -10.35
CA TYR A 31 8.93 -7.99 -10.35
C TYR A 31 9.76 -7.67 -9.09
N ALA A 32 9.88 -6.39 -8.70
CA ALA A 32 10.61 -6.01 -7.49
C ALA A 32 9.95 -6.51 -6.18
N LEU A 33 8.63 -6.73 -6.20
CA LEU A 33 7.82 -7.10 -5.05
C LEU A 33 7.82 -8.61 -4.78
N LEU A 34 7.65 -9.42 -5.84
CA LEU A 34 7.38 -10.84 -5.74
C LEU A 34 8.50 -11.64 -5.04
N PHE A 35 9.75 -11.37 -5.39
CA PHE A 35 10.91 -12.05 -4.80
C PHE A 35 11.04 -11.75 -3.31
N ARG A 36 10.71 -10.54 -2.89
CA ARG A 36 10.73 -10.14 -1.49
C ARG A 36 9.57 -10.75 -0.69
N ILE A 37 8.38 -10.87 -1.28
CA ILE A 37 7.27 -11.61 -0.67
C ILE A 37 7.66 -13.08 -0.50
N ALA A 38 8.19 -13.70 -1.56
CA ALA A 38 8.64 -15.08 -1.57
C ALA A 38 9.79 -15.35 -0.58
N ALA A 39 10.67 -14.36 -0.33
CA ALA A 39 11.75 -14.45 0.66
C ALA A 39 11.27 -14.27 2.12
N GLY A 40 9.99 -13.91 2.35
CA GLY A 40 9.44 -13.73 3.68
C GLY A 40 9.49 -12.30 4.22
N ASP A 41 9.89 -11.30 3.42
CA ASP A 41 9.98 -9.91 3.88
C ASP A 41 8.63 -9.35 4.34
N MET A 42 7.53 -9.79 3.72
CA MET A 42 6.20 -9.26 4.01
C MET A 42 5.57 -9.90 5.26
N LEU A 43 5.61 -11.21 5.40
CA LEU A 43 4.85 -11.95 6.42
C LEU A 43 5.73 -12.67 7.46
N GLY A 44 7.05 -12.56 7.32
CA GLY A 44 8.01 -13.24 8.19
C GLY A 44 8.60 -14.52 7.57
N PRO A 45 9.76 -14.97 8.10
CA PRO A 45 10.50 -16.08 7.54
C PRO A 45 9.87 -17.45 7.81
N ASP A 46 8.87 -17.51 8.69
CA ASP A 46 8.16 -18.74 9.09
C ASP A 46 6.77 -18.87 8.43
N GLN A 47 6.38 -17.91 7.57
CA GLN A 47 5.09 -17.90 6.88
C GLN A 47 5.24 -18.24 5.40
N PRO A 48 4.93 -19.49 5.00
CA PRO A 48 4.90 -19.87 3.59
C PRO A 48 3.78 -19.15 2.84
N VAL A 49 4.04 -18.87 1.56
CA VAL A 49 3.09 -18.20 0.67
C VAL A 49 2.85 -19.00 -0.59
N ILE A 50 1.62 -18.98 -1.09
CA ILE A 50 1.27 -19.34 -2.45
C ILE A 50 0.98 -18.04 -3.19
N LEU A 51 1.77 -17.73 -4.20
CA LEU A 51 1.62 -16.52 -5.00
C LEU A 51 0.58 -16.73 -6.10
N HIS A 52 -0.45 -15.89 -6.14
CA HIS A 52 -1.40 -15.81 -7.23
C HIS A 52 -1.08 -14.59 -8.08
N LEU A 53 -0.57 -14.80 -9.29
CA LEU A 53 -0.01 -13.76 -10.15
C LEU A 53 -0.98 -13.48 -11.30
N LEU A 54 -1.55 -12.26 -11.31
CA LEU A 54 -2.49 -11.83 -12.34
C LEU A 54 -1.81 -10.89 -13.32
N GLU A 55 -1.97 -11.19 -14.59
CA GLU A 55 -1.57 -10.33 -15.69
C GLU A 55 -2.61 -10.29 -16.81
N ILE A 56 -2.46 -9.33 -17.71
CA ILE A 56 -3.23 -9.31 -18.95
C ILE A 56 -2.71 -10.40 -19.90
N THR A 57 -3.59 -10.98 -20.72
CA THR A 57 -3.25 -12.07 -21.65
C THR A 57 -1.96 -11.82 -22.47
N PRO A 58 -1.72 -10.62 -23.04
CA PRO A 58 -0.47 -10.37 -23.78
C PRO A 58 0.81 -10.42 -22.95
N ALA A 59 0.72 -10.28 -21.62
CA ALA A 59 1.88 -10.30 -20.71
C ALA A 59 2.14 -11.68 -20.10
N LEU A 60 1.30 -12.68 -20.35
CA LEU A 60 1.49 -14.05 -19.82
C LEU A 60 2.85 -14.65 -20.19
N PRO A 61 3.42 -14.48 -21.39
CA PRO A 61 4.76 -14.98 -21.68
C PRO A 61 5.85 -14.39 -20.78
N ALA A 62 5.77 -13.08 -20.50
CA ALA A 62 6.69 -12.40 -19.57
C ALA A 62 6.48 -12.90 -18.13
N LEU A 63 5.22 -13.12 -17.72
CA LEU A 63 4.90 -13.68 -16.40
C LEU A 63 5.47 -15.08 -16.23
N GLN A 64 5.47 -15.91 -17.26
CA GLN A 64 6.11 -17.24 -17.20
C GLN A 64 7.62 -17.14 -16.92
N GLY A 65 8.30 -16.15 -17.50
CA GLY A 65 9.71 -15.87 -17.19
C GLY A 65 9.91 -15.52 -15.70
N VAL A 66 9.05 -14.69 -15.13
CA VAL A 66 9.07 -14.35 -13.69
C VAL A 66 8.86 -15.57 -12.82
N VAL A 67 7.94 -16.49 -13.20
CA VAL A 67 7.71 -17.75 -12.49
C VAL A 67 8.95 -18.64 -12.52
N MET A 68 9.64 -18.72 -13.65
CA MET A 68 10.90 -19.48 -13.75
C MET A 68 11.95 -18.93 -12.78
N GLU A 69 12.15 -17.62 -12.75
CA GLU A 69 13.09 -16.98 -11.82
C GLU A 69 12.72 -17.19 -10.34
N LEU A 70 11.41 -17.11 -10.00
CA LEU A 70 10.95 -17.43 -8.65
C LEU A 70 11.29 -18.87 -8.24
N ASN A 71 11.15 -19.83 -9.17
CA ASN A 71 11.53 -21.23 -8.94
C ASN A 71 13.03 -21.39 -8.79
N ASP A 72 13.83 -20.69 -9.61
CA ASP A 72 15.30 -20.71 -9.56
C ASP A 72 15.85 -20.17 -8.24
N CYS A 73 15.14 -19.23 -7.58
CA CYS A 73 15.51 -18.72 -6.26
C CYS A 73 15.37 -19.76 -5.14
N ALA A 74 14.56 -20.80 -5.32
CA ALA A 74 14.33 -21.87 -4.35
C ALA A 74 14.02 -21.38 -2.92
N PHE A 75 13.21 -20.32 -2.79
CA PHE A 75 12.83 -19.76 -1.50
C PHE A 75 12.11 -20.78 -0.62
N PRO A 76 12.55 -21.04 0.62
CA PRO A 76 11.91 -22.02 1.50
C PRO A 76 10.47 -21.61 1.90
N THR A 77 10.14 -20.34 1.78
CA THR A 77 8.81 -19.78 2.07
C THR A 77 7.89 -19.74 0.84
N LEU A 78 8.35 -20.08 -0.35
CA LEU A 78 7.50 -20.16 -1.54
C LEU A 78 6.90 -21.56 -1.66
N ALA A 79 5.63 -21.71 -1.30
CA ALA A 79 4.91 -22.99 -1.33
C ALA A 79 4.24 -23.30 -2.68
N GLY A 80 4.09 -22.30 -3.56
CA GLY A 80 3.51 -22.49 -4.89
C GLY A 80 3.27 -21.17 -5.62
N VAL A 81 3.03 -21.28 -6.93
CA VAL A 81 2.72 -20.14 -7.81
C VAL A 81 1.56 -20.51 -8.73
N VAL A 82 0.58 -19.63 -8.84
CA VAL A 82 -0.52 -19.68 -9.80
C VAL A 82 -0.40 -18.46 -10.69
N ALA A 83 -0.11 -18.62 -11.98
CA ALA A 83 -0.03 -17.54 -12.96
C ALA A 83 -1.26 -17.60 -13.88
N THR A 84 -1.97 -16.47 -14.04
CA THR A 84 -3.25 -16.45 -14.77
C THR A 84 -3.58 -15.06 -15.28
N ASP A 85 -4.47 -15.00 -16.28
CA ASP A 85 -5.16 -13.77 -16.73
C ASP A 85 -6.64 -13.74 -16.31
N ASP A 86 -7.11 -14.75 -15.56
CA ASP A 86 -8.46 -14.81 -15.02
C ASP A 86 -8.49 -14.26 -13.58
N VAL A 87 -9.20 -13.17 -13.37
CA VAL A 87 -9.36 -12.52 -12.06
C VAL A 87 -9.99 -13.45 -11.02
N ASN A 88 -10.88 -14.35 -11.41
CA ASN A 88 -11.56 -15.26 -10.48
C ASN A 88 -10.59 -16.33 -9.97
N VAL A 89 -9.70 -16.82 -10.83
CA VAL A 89 -8.63 -17.74 -10.44
C VAL A 89 -7.61 -17.03 -9.54
N ALA A 90 -7.23 -15.80 -9.91
CA ALA A 90 -6.25 -15.01 -9.16
C ALA A 90 -6.69 -14.73 -7.73
N PHE A 91 -7.97 -14.42 -7.50
CA PHE A 91 -8.46 -14.04 -6.16
C PHE A 91 -9.10 -15.18 -5.37
N LYS A 92 -9.06 -16.40 -5.90
CA LYS A 92 -9.63 -17.57 -5.20
C LYS A 92 -8.95 -17.84 -3.86
N ASP A 93 -9.73 -17.75 -2.78
CA ASP A 93 -9.30 -18.05 -1.40
C ASP A 93 -8.09 -17.24 -0.90
N VAL A 94 -7.84 -16.05 -1.46
CA VAL A 94 -6.69 -15.22 -1.07
C VAL A 94 -6.88 -14.58 0.30
N ASP A 95 -5.76 -14.54 1.04
CA ASP A 95 -5.64 -13.88 2.34
C ASP A 95 -5.19 -12.42 2.20
N TYR A 96 -4.36 -12.16 1.17
CA TYR A 96 -3.77 -10.86 0.88
C TYR A 96 -3.85 -10.59 -0.63
N ALA A 97 -4.16 -9.35 -1.00
CA ALA A 97 -4.18 -8.93 -2.40
C ALA A 97 -3.48 -7.57 -2.56
N LEU A 98 -2.45 -7.51 -3.41
CA LEU A 98 -1.76 -6.29 -3.78
C LEU A 98 -2.14 -5.94 -5.22
N LEU A 99 -2.98 -4.92 -5.40
CA LEU A 99 -3.49 -4.46 -6.69
C LEU A 99 -2.53 -3.42 -7.24
N VAL A 100 -1.52 -3.90 -7.97
CA VAL A 100 -0.41 -3.09 -8.50
C VAL A 100 -0.67 -2.65 -9.93
N GLY A 101 -1.25 -3.52 -10.75
CA GLY A 101 -1.56 -3.25 -12.14
C GLY A 101 -2.58 -2.12 -12.31
N ALA A 102 -2.20 -1.08 -13.05
CA ALA A 102 -3.05 0.05 -13.37
C ALA A 102 -2.67 0.63 -14.73
N ARG A 103 -3.60 1.35 -15.36
CA ARG A 103 -3.30 2.11 -16.58
C ARG A 103 -2.49 3.36 -16.21
N PRO A 104 -1.24 3.51 -16.68
CA PRO A 104 -0.48 4.74 -16.44
C PRO A 104 -1.08 5.91 -17.25
N ARG A 105 -0.88 7.13 -16.75
CA ARG A 105 -1.27 8.33 -17.48
C ARG A 105 -0.40 8.49 -18.73
N GLY A 106 -1.03 8.45 -19.90
CA GLY A 106 -0.36 8.71 -21.18
C GLY A 106 -0.29 10.19 -21.53
N PRO A 107 0.57 10.58 -22.51
CA PRO A 107 0.59 11.93 -23.04
C PRO A 107 -0.79 12.33 -23.58
N GLY A 108 -1.27 13.53 -23.20
CA GLY A 108 -2.57 14.05 -23.66
C GLY A 108 -3.80 13.43 -23.00
N MET A 109 -3.63 12.47 -22.07
CA MET A 109 -4.74 11.88 -21.35
C MET A 109 -5.23 12.82 -20.26
N GLU A 110 -6.52 13.15 -20.27
CA GLU A 110 -7.18 13.90 -19.21
C GLU A 110 -7.37 13.05 -17.94
N ARG A 111 -7.60 13.70 -16.80
CA ARG A 111 -7.85 13.02 -15.53
C ARG A 111 -9.05 12.09 -15.62
N LYS A 112 -10.12 12.52 -16.27
CA LYS A 112 -11.34 11.74 -16.48
C LYS A 112 -11.07 10.44 -17.24
N ASP A 113 -10.28 10.52 -18.31
CA ASP A 113 -9.95 9.33 -19.13
C ASP A 113 -9.13 8.31 -18.35
N LEU A 114 -8.21 8.80 -17.49
CA LEU A 114 -7.42 7.95 -16.61
C LEU A 114 -8.29 7.24 -15.57
N LEU A 115 -9.23 7.96 -14.95
CA LEU A 115 -10.17 7.41 -13.98
C LEU A 115 -11.07 6.33 -14.62
N GLU A 116 -11.58 6.60 -15.82
CA GLU A 116 -12.41 5.66 -16.57
C GLU A 116 -11.64 4.39 -16.96
N ALA A 117 -10.43 4.55 -17.51
CA ALA A 117 -9.57 3.42 -17.88
C ALA A 117 -9.18 2.54 -16.70
N ASN A 118 -8.96 3.13 -15.54
CA ASN A 118 -8.68 2.39 -14.31
C ASN A 118 -9.95 1.78 -13.71
N GLY A 119 -11.10 2.44 -13.84
CA GLY A 119 -12.39 1.86 -13.47
C GLY A 119 -12.67 0.53 -14.14
N ALA A 120 -12.35 0.41 -15.43
CA ALA A 120 -12.46 -0.84 -16.18
C ALA A 120 -11.54 -1.97 -15.64
N ILE A 121 -10.49 -1.63 -14.90
CA ILE A 121 -9.58 -2.59 -14.25
C ILE A 121 -10.06 -2.93 -12.84
N PHE A 122 -10.35 -1.93 -12.02
CA PHE A 122 -10.59 -2.13 -10.59
C PHE A 122 -12.02 -2.57 -10.24
N SER A 123 -13.02 -2.26 -11.08
CA SER A 123 -14.40 -2.74 -10.88
C SER A 123 -14.50 -4.27 -10.97
N PRO A 124 -14.02 -4.95 -12.04
CA PRO A 124 -14.04 -6.41 -12.08
C PRO A 124 -13.15 -7.06 -11.03
N GLN A 125 -12.02 -6.43 -10.64
CA GLN A 125 -11.19 -6.93 -9.55
C GLN A 125 -11.91 -6.85 -8.20
N GLY A 126 -12.61 -5.75 -7.93
CA GLY A 126 -13.45 -5.61 -6.73
C GLY A 126 -14.53 -6.70 -6.66
N LYS A 127 -15.24 -6.93 -7.78
CA LYS A 127 -16.24 -8.00 -7.87
C LYS A 127 -15.63 -9.39 -7.66
N ALA A 128 -14.51 -9.69 -8.27
CA ALA A 128 -13.86 -10.99 -8.10
C ALA A 128 -13.34 -11.22 -6.67
N LEU A 129 -12.84 -10.17 -6.00
CA LEU A 129 -12.50 -10.21 -4.58
C LEU A 129 -13.73 -10.51 -3.72
N ASN A 130 -14.87 -9.83 -4.00
CA ASN A 130 -16.14 -10.07 -3.32
C ASN A 130 -16.57 -11.53 -3.41
N ASP A 131 -16.49 -12.10 -4.61
CA ASP A 131 -17.03 -13.42 -4.91
C ASP A 131 -16.10 -14.57 -4.47
N HIS A 132 -14.79 -14.35 -4.44
CA HIS A 132 -13.82 -15.44 -4.35
C HIS A 132 -12.79 -15.32 -3.21
N ALA A 133 -12.52 -14.12 -2.69
CA ALA A 133 -11.53 -13.94 -1.63
C ALA A 133 -12.08 -14.38 -0.26
N LYS A 134 -11.18 -14.58 0.70
CA LYS A 134 -11.58 -14.74 2.09
C LYS A 134 -12.27 -13.49 2.62
N ARG A 135 -13.19 -13.66 3.56
CA ARG A 135 -13.98 -12.53 4.09
C ARG A 135 -13.17 -11.50 4.87
N ASP A 136 -12.02 -11.88 5.37
CA ASP A 136 -11.05 -11.04 6.09
C ASP A 136 -9.81 -10.70 5.26
N VAL A 137 -9.92 -10.82 3.93
CA VAL A 137 -8.85 -10.47 2.98
C VAL A 137 -8.31 -9.06 3.22
N LYS A 138 -7.00 -8.90 3.11
CA LYS A 138 -6.35 -7.59 3.20
C LYS A 138 -5.94 -7.14 1.81
N VAL A 139 -6.59 -6.07 1.33
CA VAL A 139 -6.39 -5.54 -0.01
C VAL A 139 -5.64 -4.22 0.05
N LEU A 140 -4.46 -4.17 -0.57
CA LEU A 140 -3.68 -2.96 -0.76
C LEU A 140 -3.71 -2.55 -2.24
N VAL A 141 -4.21 -1.36 -2.51
CA VAL A 141 -4.15 -0.76 -3.84
C VAL A 141 -2.90 0.12 -3.97
N VAL A 142 -2.06 -0.23 -4.93
CA VAL A 142 -0.81 0.45 -5.29
C VAL A 142 -0.93 1.22 -6.59
N GLY A 143 -1.71 0.69 -7.53
CA GLY A 143 -1.94 1.28 -8.84
C GLY A 143 -2.65 2.64 -8.77
N ASN A 144 -2.06 3.67 -9.42
CA ASN A 144 -2.55 5.04 -9.36
C ASN A 144 -3.73 5.31 -10.32
N PRO A 145 -4.66 6.19 -9.90
CA PRO A 145 -4.78 6.90 -8.62
C PRO A 145 -5.23 5.99 -7.47
N ALA A 146 -4.32 5.73 -6.53
CA ALA A 146 -4.45 4.63 -5.57
C ALA A 146 -5.70 4.74 -4.68
N ASN A 147 -5.98 5.91 -4.12
CA ASN A 147 -7.13 6.10 -3.23
C ASN A 147 -8.46 5.89 -3.97
N THR A 148 -8.60 6.45 -5.15
CA THR A 148 -9.83 6.33 -5.95
C THR A 148 -9.98 4.93 -6.52
N ASN A 149 -8.91 4.28 -6.96
CA ASN A 149 -8.93 2.89 -7.41
C ASN A 149 -9.33 1.93 -6.26
N SER A 150 -8.85 2.20 -5.04
CA SER A 150 -9.25 1.46 -3.84
C SER A 150 -10.75 1.64 -3.55
N LEU A 151 -11.27 2.85 -3.70
CA LEU A 151 -12.70 3.12 -3.56
C LEU A 151 -13.53 2.37 -4.62
N ILE A 152 -13.10 2.37 -5.88
CA ILE A 152 -13.78 1.63 -6.95
C ILE A 152 -13.84 0.14 -6.62
N ALA A 153 -12.70 -0.46 -6.25
CA ALA A 153 -12.66 -1.88 -5.88
C ALA A 153 -13.57 -2.18 -4.69
N GLN A 154 -13.52 -1.37 -3.63
CA GLN A 154 -14.36 -1.50 -2.44
C GLN A 154 -15.85 -1.41 -2.77
N GLN A 155 -16.27 -0.44 -3.58
CA GLN A 155 -17.66 -0.24 -3.94
C GLN A 155 -18.21 -1.35 -4.86
N ASN A 156 -17.35 -2.15 -5.46
CA ASN A 156 -17.70 -3.34 -6.24
C ASN A 156 -17.56 -4.65 -5.43
N ALA A 157 -17.32 -4.55 -4.12
CA ALA A 157 -17.23 -5.68 -3.20
C ALA A 157 -18.20 -5.49 -2.01
N PRO A 158 -19.53 -5.49 -2.23
CA PRO A 158 -20.51 -5.10 -1.23
C PRO A 158 -20.61 -6.06 -0.02
N ASP A 159 -20.17 -7.32 -0.15
CA ASP A 159 -20.23 -8.33 0.90
C ASP A 159 -18.94 -8.39 1.74
N LEU A 160 -17.88 -7.67 1.34
CA LEU A 160 -16.67 -7.52 2.13
C LEU A 160 -16.77 -6.32 3.08
N ASP A 161 -16.17 -6.43 4.25
CA ASP A 161 -16.01 -5.27 5.13
C ASP A 161 -15.22 -4.17 4.38
N PRO A 162 -15.71 -2.93 4.29
CA PRO A 162 -14.98 -1.81 3.71
C PRO A 162 -13.54 -1.67 4.23
N LYS A 163 -13.29 -2.05 5.48
CA LYS A 163 -11.96 -2.05 6.10
C LYS A 163 -10.99 -3.08 5.50
N CYS A 164 -11.45 -3.98 4.66
CA CYS A 164 -10.57 -4.86 3.88
C CYS A 164 -9.76 -4.11 2.81
N PHE A 165 -10.17 -2.89 2.42
CA PHE A 165 -9.56 -2.13 1.34
C PHE A 165 -8.75 -0.95 1.85
N THR A 166 -7.48 -0.88 1.41
CA THR A 166 -6.56 0.22 1.72
C THR A 166 -5.85 0.73 0.46
N ALA A 167 -5.37 1.96 0.51
CA ALA A 167 -4.54 2.57 -0.52
C ALA A 167 -3.14 2.88 0.01
N MET A 168 -2.12 2.78 -0.85
CA MET A 168 -0.74 2.96 -0.46
C MET A 168 -0.35 4.45 -0.40
N VAL A 169 -0.24 4.98 0.81
CA VAL A 169 0.44 6.25 1.12
C VAL A 169 1.77 6.01 1.86
N ARG A 170 2.16 4.74 2.00
CA ARG A 170 3.38 4.34 2.70
C ARG A 170 4.65 4.82 2.01
N LEU A 171 4.67 4.90 0.68
CA LEU A 171 5.81 5.43 -0.05
C LEU A 171 6.05 6.91 0.31
N ASP A 172 5.00 7.69 0.44
CA ASP A 172 5.09 9.09 0.85
C ASP A 172 5.53 9.22 2.30
N HIS A 173 5.04 8.34 3.17
CA HIS A 173 5.47 8.22 4.56
C HIS A 173 6.99 7.93 4.65
N ASN A 174 7.48 6.95 3.88
CA ASN A 174 8.90 6.61 3.84
C ASN A 174 9.76 7.76 3.28
N ARG A 175 9.27 8.51 2.29
CA ARG A 175 9.91 9.72 1.78
C ARG A 175 10.01 10.81 2.85
N ALA A 176 8.93 11.01 3.61
CA ALA A 176 8.92 11.98 4.71
C ALA A 176 9.92 11.59 5.82
N LEU A 177 9.98 10.32 6.21
CA LEU A 177 11.00 9.81 7.14
C LEU A 177 12.41 10.08 6.63
N SER A 178 12.69 9.75 5.37
CA SER A 178 14.03 9.94 4.77
C SER A 178 14.44 11.40 4.70
N GLN A 179 13.54 12.31 4.30
CA GLN A 179 13.82 13.74 4.24
C GLN A 179 14.09 14.35 5.62
N LEU A 180 13.32 13.93 6.63
CA LEU A 180 13.52 14.40 8.00
C LEU A 180 14.82 13.84 8.60
N ALA A 181 15.14 12.58 8.32
CA ALA A 181 16.39 11.94 8.72
C ALA A 181 17.62 12.68 8.15
N GLU A 182 17.61 12.95 6.83
CA GLU A 182 18.66 13.70 6.14
C GLU A 182 18.83 15.11 6.74
N LYS A 183 17.73 15.85 6.95
CA LYS A 183 17.76 17.21 7.53
C LYS A 183 18.33 17.25 8.94
N THR A 184 18.01 16.26 9.77
CA THR A 184 18.41 16.22 11.17
C THR A 184 19.71 15.46 11.43
N GLY A 185 20.27 14.80 10.41
CA GLY A 185 21.47 13.95 10.55
C GLY A 185 21.24 12.72 11.41
N LYS A 186 19.98 12.24 11.51
CA LYS A 186 19.57 11.09 12.31
C LYS A 186 19.21 9.91 11.42
N HIS A 187 19.12 8.71 12.00
CA HIS A 187 18.65 7.53 11.28
C HIS A 187 17.11 7.52 11.19
N THR A 188 16.56 6.90 10.15
CA THR A 188 15.10 6.80 9.97
C THR A 188 14.40 6.08 11.12
N THR A 189 15.07 5.17 11.83
CA THR A 189 14.56 4.46 13.02
C THR A 189 14.39 5.36 14.24
N ASP A 190 15.04 6.51 14.27
CA ASP A 190 14.94 7.48 15.36
C ASP A 190 13.72 8.41 15.18
N ILE A 191 13.06 8.32 14.03
CA ILE A 191 11.91 9.15 13.65
C ILE A 191 10.62 8.37 13.86
N LYS A 192 9.68 8.99 14.57
CA LYS A 192 8.36 8.41 14.84
C LYS A 192 7.25 9.41 14.57
N LYS A 193 6.04 8.89 14.41
CA LYS A 193 4.80 9.66 14.39
C LYS A 193 4.68 10.67 13.24
N VAL A 194 5.32 10.39 12.12
CA VAL A 194 5.08 11.12 10.87
C VAL A 194 3.71 10.74 10.32
N ILE A 195 3.02 11.69 9.69
CA ILE A 195 1.70 11.45 9.09
C ILE A 195 1.70 11.90 7.64
N ILE A 196 1.05 11.12 6.80
CA ILE A 196 0.61 11.55 5.47
C ILE A 196 -0.90 11.58 5.48
N TRP A 197 -1.47 12.79 5.41
CA TRP A 197 -2.90 12.99 5.30
C TRP A 197 -3.35 13.00 3.85
N GLY A 198 -4.51 12.40 3.58
CA GLY A 198 -5.28 12.58 2.37
C GLY A 198 -4.94 11.66 1.21
N ASN A 199 -4.92 12.22 0.01
CA ASN A 199 -4.76 11.52 -1.27
C ASN A 199 -3.28 11.25 -1.58
N HIS A 200 -2.98 10.11 -2.20
CA HIS A 200 -1.67 9.86 -2.80
C HIS A 200 -1.51 10.68 -4.10
N SER A 201 -1.37 11.98 -3.97
CA SER A 201 -1.26 12.96 -5.06
C SER A 201 -0.39 14.15 -4.65
N SER A 202 -0.32 15.18 -5.49
CA SER A 202 0.35 16.44 -5.13
C SER A 202 -0.34 17.23 -4.02
N THR A 203 -1.57 16.87 -3.63
CA THR A 203 -2.27 17.49 -2.50
C THR A 203 -2.05 16.77 -1.17
N GLN A 204 -1.38 15.62 -1.17
CA GLN A 204 -1.02 14.92 0.08
C GLN A 204 -0.37 15.89 1.07
N TYR A 205 -0.66 15.73 2.34
CA TYR A 205 -0.07 16.58 3.35
C TYR A 205 0.85 15.78 4.28
N PRO A 206 2.17 15.84 4.09
CA PRO A 206 3.13 15.30 5.03
C PRO A 206 3.24 16.21 6.26
N ASP A 207 2.80 15.69 7.40
CA ASP A 207 2.64 16.42 8.66
C ASP A 207 3.69 16.00 9.70
N LEU A 208 4.43 16.99 10.21
CA LEU A 208 5.46 16.81 11.25
C LEU A 208 5.04 17.35 12.63
N HIS A 209 3.82 17.89 12.79
CA HIS A 209 3.41 18.50 14.06
C HIS A 209 3.41 17.54 15.24
N HIS A 210 3.19 16.25 14.98
CA HIS A 210 3.23 15.18 15.99
C HIS A 210 4.48 14.31 15.91
N ALA A 211 5.32 14.54 14.89
CA ALA A 211 6.51 13.74 14.66
C ALA A 211 7.59 14.01 15.72
N THR A 212 8.33 12.97 16.03
CA THR A 212 9.49 13.07 16.94
C THR A 212 10.74 12.52 16.26
N VAL A 213 11.88 13.10 16.61
CA VAL A 213 13.21 12.63 16.21
C VAL A 213 14.01 12.42 17.49
N ASP A 214 14.39 11.18 17.77
CA ASP A 214 15.11 10.81 18.99
C ASP A 214 14.37 11.31 20.28
N GLY A 215 13.02 11.17 20.25
CA GLY A 215 12.13 11.58 21.33
C GLY A 215 11.84 13.08 21.44
N LYS A 216 12.47 13.94 20.63
CA LYS A 216 12.23 15.40 20.60
C LYS A 216 11.23 15.74 19.49
N ALA A 217 10.40 16.77 19.72
CA ALA A 217 9.47 17.25 18.70
C ALA A 217 10.22 17.64 17.42
N ALA A 218 9.82 17.08 16.26
CA ALA A 218 10.52 17.30 14.99
C ALA A 218 10.62 18.77 14.62
N LEU A 219 9.52 19.53 14.78
CA LEU A 219 9.49 20.97 14.47
C LEU A 219 10.33 21.85 15.41
N SER A 220 10.84 21.31 16.50
CA SER A 220 11.84 22.03 17.33
C SER A 220 13.27 21.87 16.79
N LEU A 221 13.50 20.98 15.83
CA LEU A 221 14.81 20.64 15.28
C LEU A 221 15.03 21.15 13.85
N VAL A 222 13.99 21.70 13.24
CA VAL A 222 14.02 22.20 11.86
C VAL A 222 13.35 23.59 11.78
N ASP A 223 13.77 24.39 10.80
CA ASP A 223 13.17 25.70 10.57
C ASP A 223 11.76 25.56 9.96
N GLN A 224 10.83 26.40 10.39
CA GLN A 224 9.47 26.47 9.83
C GLN A 224 9.50 26.70 8.31
N SER A 225 10.42 27.56 7.83
CA SER A 225 10.56 27.82 6.40
C SER A 225 10.98 26.58 5.63
N TRP A 226 11.90 25.75 6.18
CA TRP A 226 12.27 24.49 5.57
C TRP A 226 11.08 23.53 5.55
N TYR A 227 10.34 23.39 6.65
CA TYR A 227 9.17 22.52 6.72
C TYR A 227 8.15 22.86 5.63
N GLU A 228 7.78 24.15 5.52
CA GLU A 228 6.72 24.58 4.60
C GLU A 228 7.17 24.67 3.14
N LYS A 229 8.40 25.15 2.87
CA LYS A 229 8.86 25.48 1.51
C LYS A 229 9.73 24.41 0.86
N ASP A 230 10.36 23.54 1.65
CA ASP A 230 11.25 22.51 1.15
C ASP A 230 10.71 21.11 1.41
N PHE A 231 10.42 20.75 2.67
CA PHE A 231 10.00 19.41 3.06
C PHE A 231 8.68 18.99 2.41
N ILE A 232 7.60 19.77 2.63
CA ILE A 232 6.27 19.45 2.10
C ILE A 232 6.30 19.31 0.57
N PRO A 233 6.80 20.28 -0.21
CA PRO A 233 6.86 20.17 -1.66
C PRO A 233 7.77 19.03 -2.14
N THR A 234 8.89 18.78 -1.45
CA THR A 234 9.80 17.70 -1.82
C THR A 234 9.12 16.34 -1.70
N VAL A 235 8.40 16.08 -0.62
CA VAL A 235 7.66 14.83 -0.44
C VAL A 235 6.55 14.69 -1.48
N GLN A 236 5.76 15.77 -1.69
CA GLN A 236 4.66 15.80 -2.66
C GLN A 236 5.13 15.53 -4.10
N GLN A 237 6.28 16.07 -4.49
CA GLN A 237 6.78 16.05 -5.86
C GLN A 237 7.87 15.00 -6.13
N ARG A 238 8.23 14.18 -5.14
CA ARG A 238 9.31 13.20 -5.26
C ARG A 238 9.10 12.23 -6.42
N GLY A 239 7.86 11.81 -6.67
CA GLY A 239 7.54 10.94 -7.80
C GLY A 239 7.91 11.57 -9.15
N ALA A 240 7.55 12.83 -9.38
CA ALA A 240 7.91 13.58 -10.59
C ALA A 240 9.43 13.78 -10.72
N ALA A 241 10.11 14.08 -9.61
CA ALA A 241 11.56 14.23 -9.59
C ALA A 241 12.29 12.92 -10.00
N ILE A 242 11.80 11.75 -9.53
CA ILE A 242 12.35 10.44 -9.91
C ILE A 242 12.12 10.18 -11.39
N ILE A 243 10.92 10.44 -11.92
CA ILE A 243 10.65 10.28 -13.37
C ILE A 243 11.59 11.16 -14.19
N LYS A 244 11.79 12.42 -13.79
CA LYS A 244 12.72 13.33 -14.47
C LYS A 244 14.17 12.83 -14.47
N ALA A 245 14.61 12.27 -13.35
CA ALA A 245 15.99 11.79 -13.19
C ALA A 245 16.23 10.40 -13.83
N ARG A 246 15.27 9.48 -13.69
CA ARG A 246 15.41 8.06 -14.06
C ARG A 246 14.80 7.71 -15.43
N GLY A 247 13.91 8.56 -15.95
CA GLY A 247 13.12 8.27 -17.16
C GLY A 247 11.99 7.27 -16.95
N ALA A 248 11.76 6.83 -15.70
CA ALA A 248 10.72 5.88 -15.33
C ALA A 248 10.20 6.15 -13.92
N SER A 249 8.98 5.71 -13.63
CA SER A 249 8.38 5.79 -12.30
C SER A 249 9.15 4.98 -11.24
N SER A 250 8.94 5.31 -9.98
CA SER A 250 9.43 4.51 -8.84
C SER A 250 8.93 3.06 -8.96
N ALA A 251 9.83 2.10 -8.85
CA ALA A 251 9.49 0.68 -8.85
C ALA A 251 9.94 0.00 -7.56
N ALA A 252 11.25 -0.06 -7.29
CA ALA A 252 11.78 -0.74 -6.12
C ALA A 252 11.31 -0.09 -4.80
N SER A 253 11.28 1.26 -4.72
CA SER A 253 10.78 1.95 -3.52
C SER A 253 9.28 1.80 -3.33
N ALA A 254 8.50 1.71 -4.42
CA ALA A 254 7.07 1.41 -4.35
C ALA A 254 6.83 -0.03 -3.85
N ALA A 255 7.60 -0.99 -4.35
CA ALA A 255 7.55 -2.37 -3.87
C ALA A 255 7.93 -2.48 -2.38
N SER A 256 9.00 -1.77 -1.95
CA SER A 256 9.40 -1.71 -0.55
C SER A 256 8.29 -1.14 0.34
N ALA A 257 7.68 -0.04 -0.07
CA ALA A 257 6.58 0.58 0.68
C ALA A 257 5.33 -0.32 0.75
N ALA A 258 5.01 -1.07 -0.32
CA ALA A 258 3.91 -2.02 -0.31
C ALA A 258 4.18 -3.18 0.67
N ILE A 259 5.40 -3.69 0.72
CA ILE A 259 5.83 -4.69 1.72
C ILE A 259 5.71 -4.12 3.13
N ASP A 260 6.23 -2.92 3.39
CA ASP A 260 6.14 -2.27 4.71
C ASP A 260 4.69 -2.08 5.16
N HIS A 261 3.81 -1.64 4.24
CA HIS A 261 2.38 -1.47 4.52
C HIS A 261 1.74 -2.79 4.94
N MET A 262 1.88 -3.82 4.10
CA MET A 262 1.28 -5.12 4.35
C MET A 262 1.90 -5.82 5.57
N ARG A 263 3.20 -5.67 5.79
CA ARG A 263 3.89 -6.18 6.96
C ARG A 263 3.33 -5.58 8.25
N ASN A 264 3.18 -4.26 8.30
CA ASN A 264 2.56 -3.61 9.46
C ASN A 264 1.09 -4.04 9.63
N TRP A 265 0.35 -4.21 8.54
CA TRP A 265 -1.04 -4.68 8.64
C TRP A 265 -1.15 -6.11 9.13
N ALA A 266 -0.26 -7.00 8.70
CA ALA A 266 -0.26 -8.40 9.11
C ALA A 266 0.32 -8.63 10.52
N LEU A 267 1.45 -7.97 10.84
CA LEU A 267 2.26 -8.25 12.02
C LEU A 267 2.14 -7.21 13.13
N GLY A 268 1.54 -6.04 12.83
CA GLY A 268 1.36 -4.94 13.78
C GLY A 268 2.32 -3.79 13.58
N THR A 269 1.99 -2.65 14.18
CA THR A 269 2.85 -1.47 14.26
C THR A 269 3.72 -1.52 15.51
N THR A 270 4.84 -0.81 15.48
CA THR A 270 5.73 -0.65 16.64
C THR A 270 5.00 0.10 17.76
N GLU A 271 5.15 -0.35 19.00
CA GLU A 271 4.57 0.32 20.16
C GLU A 271 5.10 1.76 20.28
N GLY A 272 4.19 2.69 20.55
CA GLY A 272 4.51 4.12 20.67
C GLY A 272 4.70 4.83 19.32
N ASP A 273 4.41 4.16 18.21
CA ASP A 273 4.47 4.73 16.86
C ASP A 273 3.21 4.37 16.06
N TRP A 274 3.05 4.99 14.90
CA TRP A 274 2.03 4.71 13.91
C TRP A 274 2.58 4.75 12.50
N VAL A 275 1.77 4.31 11.55
CA VAL A 275 2.07 4.38 10.12
C VAL A 275 0.92 5.08 9.40
N SER A 276 1.17 5.59 8.20
CA SER A 276 0.12 6.18 7.37
C SER A 276 -0.44 5.13 6.41
N MET A 277 -1.77 4.99 6.40
CA MET A 277 -2.51 4.14 5.46
C MET A 277 -3.68 4.92 4.87
N GLY A 278 -3.95 4.74 3.57
CA GLY A 278 -5.21 5.16 2.97
C GLY A 278 -6.31 4.19 3.37
N VAL A 279 -7.27 4.65 4.17
CA VAL A 279 -8.35 3.81 4.69
C VAL A 279 -9.71 4.49 4.49
N PRO A 280 -10.83 3.74 4.51
CA PRO A 280 -12.16 4.32 4.44
C PRO A 280 -12.36 5.42 5.47
N SER A 281 -12.76 6.61 5.02
CA SER A 281 -13.10 7.71 5.92
C SER A 281 -14.34 7.38 6.75
N ASP A 282 -14.30 7.69 8.05
CA ASP A 282 -15.33 7.32 9.04
C ASP A 282 -15.87 8.53 9.84
N GLY A 283 -15.47 9.74 9.47
CA GLY A 283 -15.78 10.97 10.20
C GLY A 283 -14.64 11.46 11.09
N SER A 284 -13.61 10.64 11.31
CA SER A 284 -12.41 11.04 12.07
C SER A 284 -11.82 12.33 11.50
N TYR A 285 -11.44 13.24 12.39
CA TYR A 285 -10.88 14.56 12.04
C TYR A 285 -11.76 15.41 11.12
N GLY A 286 -13.08 15.17 11.12
CA GLY A 286 -14.04 15.92 10.30
C GLY A 286 -14.05 15.52 8.82
N ILE A 287 -13.35 14.46 8.43
CA ILE A 287 -13.38 13.93 7.06
C ILE A 287 -14.60 13.00 6.94
N ALA A 288 -15.63 13.46 6.26
CA ALA A 288 -16.89 12.72 6.13
C ALA A 288 -16.68 11.36 5.43
N PRO A 289 -17.51 10.33 5.73
CA PRO A 289 -17.44 9.04 5.07
C PRO A 289 -17.54 9.13 3.54
N GLY A 290 -17.02 8.11 2.84
CA GLY A 290 -17.22 7.93 1.41
C GLY A 290 -16.00 8.14 0.52
N VAL A 291 -14.82 8.32 1.09
CA VAL A 291 -13.54 8.34 0.36
C VAL A 291 -12.54 7.41 1.05
N ILE A 292 -11.47 7.06 0.34
CA ILE A 292 -10.29 6.43 0.95
C ILE A 292 -9.30 7.55 1.22
N TYR A 293 -9.01 7.80 2.49
CA TYR A 293 -8.21 8.94 2.95
C TYR A 293 -7.00 8.49 3.74
N GLY A 294 -5.87 9.14 3.57
CA GLY A 294 -4.64 8.86 4.33
C GLY A 294 -4.78 9.32 5.78
N TYR A 295 -4.61 8.39 6.71
CA TYR A 295 -4.64 8.63 8.16
C TYR A 295 -3.44 7.99 8.86
N PRO A 296 -3.04 8.50 10.04
CA PRO A 296 -2.20 7.73 10.96
C PRO A 296 -3.01 6.58 11.55
N VAL A 297 -2.44 5.38 11.51
CA VAL A 297 -3.08 4.18 12.06
C VAL A 297 -2.11 3.39 12.92
N THR A 298 -2.63 2.75 13.95
CA THR A 298 -1.97 1.66 14.66
C THR A 298 -2.59 0.34 14.23
N VAL A 299 -1.81 -0.72 14.28
CA VAL A 299 -2.28 -2.06 13.92
C VAL A 299 -1.96 -3.05 15.02
N LYS A 300 -2.98 -3.82 15.42
CA LYS A 300 -2.84 -4.92 16.37
C LYS A 300 -3.67 -6.11 15.91
N ASN A 301 -3.08 -7.31 15.94
CA ASN A 301 -3.76 -8.56 15.55
C ASN A 301 -4.41 -8.48 14.13
N GLY A 302 -3.71 -7.86 13.18
CA GLY A 302 -4.19 -7.72 11.81
C GLY A 302 -5.34 -6.74 11.59
N LYS A 303 -5.70 -5.95 12.60
CA LYS A 303 -6.73 -4.90 12.53
C LYS A 303 -6.10 -3.54 12.74
N TYR A 304 -6.36 -2.61 11.82
CA TYR A 304 -5.94 -1.22 11.98
C TYR A 304 -7.01 -0.39 12.68
N GLU A 305 -6.57 0.63 13.38
CA GLU A 305 -7.40 1.66 13.99
C GLU A 305 -6.81 3.04 13.67
N ILE A 306 -7.67 3.99 13.28
CA ILE A 306 -7.24 5.38 13.08
C ILE A 306 -6.88 5.97 14.44
N VAL A 307 -5.68 6.53 14.55
CA VAL A 307 -5.24 7.24 15.75
C VAL A 307 -6.16 8.43 15.99
N GLN A 308 -6.69 8.55 17.20
CA GLN A 308 -7.64 9.60 17.57
C GLN A 308 -6.98 10.66 18.48
N GLY A 309 -7.62 11.83 18.58
CA GLY A 309 -7.28 12.85 19.59
C GLY A 309 -6.05 13.70 19.25
N LEU A 310 -5.58 13.69 18.01
CA LEU A 310 -4.49 14.57 17.59
C LEU A 310 -5.01 16.00 17.39
N ASP A 311 -4.30 16.98 17.91
CA ASP A 311 -4.60 18.38 17.67
C ASP A 311 -4.32 18.78 16.21
N ILE A 312 -5.31 19.37 15.57
CA ILE A 312 -5.20 19.83 14.18
C ILE A 312 -5.27 21.37 14.17
N ASN A 313 -4.13 21.98 13.95
CA ASN A 313 -4.05 23.46 13.84
C ASN A 313 -4.61 23.95 12.49
N ALA A 314 -4.78 25.26 12.35
CA ALA A 314 -5.36 25.87 11.15
C ALA A 314 -4.53 25.61 9.86
N PHE A 315 -3.21 25.52 9.99
CA PHE A 315 -2.32 25.23 8.86
C PHE A 315 -2.53 23.80 8.33
N SER A 316 -2.61 22.82 9.24
CA SER A 316 -2.91 21.43 8.90
C SER A 316 -4.33 21.27 8.37
N ARG A 317 -5.31 21.92 9.01
CA ARG A 317 -6.72 21.85 8.59
C ARG A 317 -6.90 22.28 7.13
N ALA A 318 -6.34 23.43 6.75
CA ALA A 318 -6.46 23.92 5.37
C ALA A 318 -5.91 22.93 4.33
N ARG A 319 -4.82 22.21 4.65
CA ARG A 319 -4.22 21.20 3.77
C ARG A 319 -5.02 19.90 3.75
N MET A 320 -5.51 19.48 4.89
CA MET A 320 -6.38 18.31 5.00
C MET A 320 -7.68 18.49 4.21
N ASP A 321 -8.28 19.68 4.29
CA ASP A 321 -9.51 19.99 3.55
C ASP A 321 -9.26 20.06 2.04
N ALA A 322 -8.11 20.59 1.62
CA ALA A 322 -7.75 20.66 0.20
C ALA A 322 -7.61 19.25 -0.43
N THR A 323 -6.96 18.32 0.27
CA THR A 323 -6.81 16.95 -0.24
C THR A 323 -8.12 16.16 -0.14
N ASP A 324 -8.97 16.39 0.87
CA ASP A 324 -10.32 15.79 0.93
C ASP A 324 -11.18 16.26 -0.24
N LYS A 325 -11.15 17.55 -0.54
CA LYS A 325 -11.85 18.12 -1.70
C LYS A 325 -11.46 17.41 -3.00
N GLU A 326 -10.16 17.21 -3.24
CA GLU A 326 -9.67 16.48 -4.42
C GLU A 326 -10.23 15.07 -4.48
N LEU A 327 -10.22 14.32 -3.37
CA LEU A 327 -10.77 12.97 -3.31
C LEU A 327 -12.27 12.92 -3.60
N ARG A 328 -13.03 13.92 -3.15
CA ARG A 328 -14.46 14.02 -3.44
C ARG A 328 -14.74 14.33 -4.90
N GLU A 329 -13.93 15.17 -5.52
CA GLU A 329 -14.00 15.44 -6.97
C GLU A 329 -13.67 14.18 -7.77
N GLU A 330 -12.64 13.41 -7.38
CA GLU A 330 -12.33 12.11 -7.99
C GLU A 330 -13.46 11.12 -7.84
N ARG A 331 -14.03 10.99 -6.63
CA ARG A 331 -15.17 10.13 -6.36
C ARG A 331 -16.36 10.47 -7.27
N ALA A 332 -16.72 11.75 -7.36
CA ALA A 332 -17.84 12.19 -8.22
C ALA A 332 -17.63 11.79 -9.69
N GLY A 333 -16.37 11.79 -10.15
CA GLY A 333 -16.01 11.37 -11.50
C GLY A 333 -16.16 9.87 -11.77
N VAL A 334 -16.25 9.03 -10.73
CA VAL A 334 -16.25 7.55 -10.85
C VAL A 334 -17.48 6.86 -10.24
N GLU A 335 -18.44 7.61 -9.70
CA GLU A 335 -19.64 7.02 -9.04
C GLU A 335 -20.45 6.09 -9.94
N HIS A 336 -20.45 6.34 -11.25
CA HIS A 336 -21.10 5.49 -12.23
C HIS A 336 -20.45 4.10 -12.39
N LEU A 337 -19.23 3.91 -11.88
CA LEU A 337 -18.49 2.65 -11.90
C LEU A 337 -18.75 1.78 -10.66
N PHE A 338 -19.48 2.30 -9.69
CA PHE A 338 -19.83 1.56 -8.47
C PHE A 338 -20.92 0.54 -8.73
N ALA A 339 -20.88 -0.59 -8.01
CA ALA A 339 -21.95 -1.56 -8.07
C ALA A 339 -23.29 -0.89 -7.71
N LYS A 340 -24.31 -1.13 -8.52
CA LYS A 340 -25.67 -0.66 -8.20
C LYS A 340 -26.18 -1.46 -6.99
N LYS A 341 -26.58 -0.75 -5.97
CA LYS A 341 -27.22 -1.34 -4.78
C LYS A 341 -28.56 -1.94 -5.14
#